data_6aa64a044ae45c314116783263688e2a
#
_entry.id   6aa64a044ae45c314116783263688e2a
#
_cell.length_a   1.000
_cell.length_b   1.000
_cell.length_c   1.000
_cell.angle_alpha   90.00
_cell.angle_beta   90.00
_cell.angle_gamma   90.00
#
_symmetry.space_group_name_H-M   'P 1'
#
loop_
_entity.id
_entity.type
_entity.pdbx_description
1 polymer ?
#
loop_
_entity_poly.entity_id
_entity_poly.type
_entity_poly.pdbx_seq_one_letter_code
_entity_poly.pdbx_strand_id
1 'polypeptide(L)'
;MTDESELALWNANYAGETYLFGMEPNRFLASQAARLPPHGRALSIADGEGRNGVWLAQQGLAVTSVEFSPAAIAKARRLALQRGVTIETVQADLTSWDWGVARFDVVVGIFFQFVGPVPRAAIFRRMQEVLLPGGLLLIEGYTPAQLAHRTGGPSQVENLYTEALLRESFASMEILHLAEYEAELAEVTRHVGVSAVIDLVARQPQR
;
A
#
# COMPACT_ATOMS: atom_id res chain seq x y z
N MET A 1 -6.02 -7.98 19.38
CA MET A 1 -5.17 -9.16 19.10
C MET A 1 -3.75 -8.78 19.51
N THR A 2 -2.93 -9.72 19.93
CA THR A 2 -1.49 -9.46 20.17
C THR A 2 -0.75 -9.51 18.82
N ASP A 3 0.37 -8.82 18.69
CA ASP A 3 1.20 -8.82 17.47
C ASP A 3 1.50 -10.24 16.97
N GLU A 4 1.75 -11.17 17.87
CA GLU A 4 1.99 -12.59 17.54
C GLU A 4 0.77 -13.27 16.91
N SER A 5 -0.44 -12.95 17.34
CA SER A 5 -1.66 -13.55 16.78
C SER A 5 -1.99 -12.99 15.37
N GLU A 6 -1.70 -11.73 15.14
CA GLU A 6 -1.81 -11.10 13.81
C GLU A 6 -0.77 -11.64 12.84
N LEU A 7 0.48 -11.77 13.28
CA LEU A 7 1.54 -12.36 12.47
C LEU A 7 1.20 -13.80 12.07
N ALA A 8 0.72 -14.61 13.02
CA ALA A 8 0.32 -15.98 12.75
C ALA A 8 -0.84 -16.05 11.72
N LEU A 9 -1.83 -15.17 11.84
CA LEU A 9 -2.94 -15.07 10.89
C LEU A 9 -2.47 -14.74 9.47
N TRP A 10 -1.63 -13.71 9.32
CA TRP A 10 -1.13 -13.32 8.00
C TRP A 10 -0.19 -14.38 7.41
N ASN A 11 0.67 -15.00 8.22
CA ASN A 11 1.50 -16.11 7.76
C ASN A 11 0.66 -17.29 7.25
N ALA A 12 -0.43 -17.63 7.96
CA ALA A 12 -1.35 -18.68 7.52
C ALA A 12 -2.06 -18.29 6.20
N ASN A 13 -2.47 -17.04 6.04
CA ASN A 13 -3.07 -16.55 4.80
C ASN A 13 -2.11 -16.67 3.60
N TYR A 14 -0.83 -16.40 3.80
CA TYR A 14 0.19 -16.43 2.75
C TYR A 14 0.92 -17.76 2.59
N ALA A 15 0.61 -18.79 3.40
CA ALA A 15 1.34 -20.07 3.40
C ALA A 15 1.17 -20.89 2.11
N GLY A 16 0.06 -20.70 1.37
CA GLY A 16 -0.21 -21.43 0.12
C GLY A 16 0.70 -20.99 -1.03
N GLU A 17 0.79 -21.81 -2.09
CA GLU A 17 1.58 -21.50 -3.29
C GLU A 17 0.96 -20.38 -4.13
N THR A 18 -0.36 -20.31 -4.16
CA THR A 18 -1.12 -19.31 -4.93
C THR A 18 -0.94 -17.92 -4.32
N TYR A 19 -0.72 -16.93 -5.19
CA TYR A 19 -0.69 -15.52 -4.78
C TYR A 19 -2.12 -15.07 -4.44
N LEU A 20 -2.30 -14.63 -3.20
CA LEU A 20 -3.61 -14.30 -2.62
C LEU A 20 -4.32 -13.16 -3.36
N PHE A 21 -3.56 -12.14 -3.74
CA PHE A 21 -4.02 -10.95 -4.47
C PHE A 21 -3.52 -10.90 -5.91
N GLY A 22 -2.94 -12.00 -6.42
CA GLY A 22 -2.37 -12.07 -7.75
C GLY A 22 -0.96 -11.50 -7.86
N MET A 23 -0.42 -11.54 -9.08
CA MET A 23 0.96 -11.12 -9.39
C MET A 23 1.02 -9.81 -10.20
N GLU A 24 -0.12 -9.33 -10.67
CA GLU A 24 -0.19 -8.06 -11.40
C GLU A 24 -0.39 -6.89 -10.41
N PRO A 25 0.15 -5.71 -10.73
CA PRO A 25 0.02 -4.54 -9.86
C PRO A 25 -1.44 -4.16 -9.65
N ASN A 26 -1.70 -3.48 -8.57
CA ASN A 26 -2.97 -2.82 -8.37
C ASN A 26 -3.29 -1.86 -9.53
N ARG A 27 -4.55 -1.84 -9.99
CA ARG A 27 -4.96 -1.10 -11.20
C ARG A 27 -4.81 0.41 -11.05
N PHE A 28 -5.18 0.96 -9.88
CA PHE A 28 -4.98 2.37 -9.61
C PHE A 28 -3.49 2.71 -9.66
N LEU A 29 -2.64 1.97 -8.95
CA LEU A 29 -1.20 2.18 -8.97
C LEU A 29 -0.64 2.14 -10.40
N ALA A 30 -1.00 1.13 -11.20
CA ALA A 30 -0.56 1.00 -12.59
C ALA A 30 -1.01 2.18 -13.46
N SER A 31 -2.20 2.72 -13.23
CA SER A 31 -2.71 3.90 -13.94
C SER A 31 -1.89 5.17 -13.69
N GLN A 32 -1.12 5.21 -12.60
CA GLN A 32 -0.27 6.35 -12.25
C GLN A 32 1.15 6.27 -12.84
N ALA A 33 1.46 5.29 -13.68
CA ALA A 33 2.79 5.09 -14.28
C ALA A 33 3.41 6.37 -14.86
N ALA A 34 2.61 7.18 -15.56
CA ALA A 34 3.07 8.44 -16.16
C ALA A 34 3.47 9.54 -15.15
N ARG A 35 3.09 9.38 -13.87
CA ARG A 35 3.46 10.30 -12.79
C ARG A 35 4.74 9.89 -12.07
N LEU A 36 5.15 8.62 -12.20
CA LEU A 36 6.34 8.11 -11.53
C LEU A 36 7.61 8.74 -12.13
N PRO A 37 8.61 9.03 -11.29
CA PRO A 37 9.91 9.44 -11.81
C PRO A 37 10.57 8.23 -12.53
N PRO A 38 11.38 8.46 -13.58
CA PRO A 38 12.02 7.39 -14.36
C PRO A 38 13.10 6.63 -13.57
N HIS A 39 13.50 7.15 -12.43
CA HIS A 39 14.45 6.57 -11.48
C HIS A 39 14.23 7.21 -10.11
N GLY A 40 14.78 6.62 -9.07
CA GLY A 40 14.64 7.08 -7.69
C GLY A 40 14.35 5.93 -6.74
N ARG A 41 13.97 6.26 -5.52
CA ARG A 41 13.66 5.28 -4.46
C ARG A 41 12.18 5.24 -4.17
N ALA A 42 11.60 4.05 -4.13
CA ALA A 42 10.22 3.84 -3.75
C ALA A 42 10.11 2.99 -2.48
N LEU A 43 9.13 3.34 -1.65
CA LEU A 43 8.70 2.56 -0.50
C LEU A 43 7.32 2.00 -0.77
N SER A 44 7.16 0.69 -0.73
CA SER A 44 5.86 0.01 -0.73
C SER A 44 5.60 -0.57 0.65
N ILE A 45 4.59 -0.05 1.36
CA ILE A 45 4.25 -0.48 2.71
C ILE A 45 3.16 -1.53 2.71
N ALA A 46 3.21 -2.48 3.66
CA ALA A 46 2.30 -3.62 3.73
C ALA A 46 2.14 -4.28 2.35
N ASP A 47 3.27 -4.50 1.68
CA ASP A 47 3.33 -4.86 0.25
C ASP A 47 2.88 -6.31 -0.01
N GLY A 48 2.66 -7.08 1.05
CA GLY A 48 2.22 -8.46 0.97
C GLY A 48 3.17 -9.31 0.15
N GLU A 49 2.64 -9.96 -0.88
CA GLU A 49 3.38 -10.85 -1.79
C GLU A 49 4.17 -10.09 -2.88
N GLY A 50 4.28 -8.75 -2.77
CA GLY A 50 5.20 -7.93 -3.53
C GLY A 50 4.69 -7.46 -4.90
N ARG A 51 3.41 -7.67 -5.25
CA ARG A 51 2.90 -7.33 -6.59
C ARG A 51 3.12 -5.85 -6.97
N ASN A 52 2.96 -4.94 -6.01
CA ASN A 52 3.14 -3.51 -6.23
C ASN A 52 4.61 -3.11 -6.19
N GLY A 53 5.36 -3.57 -5.20
CA GLY A 53 6.80 -3.31 -5.10
C GLY A 53 7.59 -3.83 -6.29
N VAL A 54 7.30 -5.04 -6.76
CA VAL A 54 7.93 -5.63 -7.94
C VAL A 54 7.60 -4.82 -9.19
N TRP A 55 6.35 -4.39 -9.36
CA TRP A 55 5.97 -3.55 -10.49
C TRP A 55 6.67 -2.19 -10.44
N LEU A 56 6.78 -1.54 -9.28
CA LEU A 56 7.54 -0.29 -9.13
C LEU A 56 9.01 -0.47 -9.54
N ALA A 57 9.62 -1.61 -9.21
CA ALA A 57 10.97 -1.92 -9.65
C ALA A 57 11.06 -2.11 -11.18
N GLN A 58 10.04 -2.68 -11.82
CA GLN A 58 9.94 -2.75 -13.29
C GLN A 58 9.80 -1.37 -13.94
N GLN A 59 9.28 -0.35 -13.20
CA GLN A 59 9.26 1.05 -13.66
C GLN A 59 10.62 1.76 -13.52
N GLY A 60 11.66 1.09 -13.00
CA GLY A 60 13.01 1.65 -12.87
C GLY A 60 13.34 2.22 -11.48
N LEU A 61 12.48 2.00 -10.48
CA LEU A 61 12.70 2.50 -9.12
C LEU A 61 13.49 1.48 -8.27
N ALA A 62 14.35 1.99 -7.39
CA ALA A 62 14.96 1.19 -6.32
C ALA A 62 13.94 1.04 -5.18
N VAL A 63 13.39 -0.16 -5.00
CA VAL A 63 12.23 -0.41 -4.12
C VAL A 63 12.67 -1.01 -2.79
N THR A 64 12.18 -0.41 -1.70
CA THR A 64 12.09 -1.03 -0.37
C THR A 64 10.65 -1.46 -0.14
N SER A 65 10.42 -2.76 -0.01
CA SER A 65 9.13 -3.41 0.28
C SER A 65 9.09 -3.79 1.75
N VAL A 66 8.20 -3.18 2.53
CA VAL A 66 8.03 -3.44 3.96
C VAL A 66 6.78 -4.27 4.18
N GLU A 67 6.95 -5.42 4.84
CA GLU A 67 5.88 -6.37 5.08
C GLU A 67 6.08 -7.05 6.43
N PHE A 68 5.00 -7.36 7.12
CA PHE A 68 5.01 -7.99 8.44
C PHE A 68 5.23 -9.51 8.35
N SER A 69 4.65 -10.17 7.34
CA SER A 69 4.67 -11.61 7.16
C SER A 69 5.93 -12.10 6.42
N PRO A 70 6.79 -12.91 7.05
CA PRO A 70 7.91 -13.55 6.35
C PRO A 70 7.45 -14.49 5.22
N ALA A 71 6.25 -15.09 5.30
CA ALA A 71 5.69 -15.91 4.24
C ALA A 71 5.38 -15.08 2.99
N ALA A 72 4.79 -13.89 3.17
CA ALA A 72 4.55 -12.95 2.07
C ALA A 72 5.87 -12.45 1.46
N ILE A 73 6.84 -12.07 2.30
CA ILE A 73 8.19 -11.65 1.86
C ILE A 73 8.87 -12.72 0.98
N ALA A 74 8.77 -14.00 1.36
CA ALA A 74 9.34 -15.08 0.55
C ALA A 74 8.72 -15.14 -0.86
N LYS A 75 7.41 -14.89 -0.98
CA LYS A 75 6.71 -14.81 -2.27
C LYS A 75 7.08 -13.54 -3.03
N ALA A 76 7.20 -12.38 -2.36
CA ALA A 76 7.65 -11.13 -2.98
C ALA A 76 9.03 -11.29 -3.64
N ARG A 77 9.98 -11.92 -2.95
CA ARG A 77 11.32 -12.22 -3.49
C ARG A 77 11.26 -13.16 -4.70
N ARG A 78 10.41 -14.19 -4.64
CA ARG A 78 10.20 -15.12 -5.75
C ARG A 78 9.60 -14.40 -6.96
N LEU A 79 8.59 -13.54 -6.75
CA LEU A 79 7.99 -12.74 -7.82
C LEU A 79 9.00 -11.78 -8.45
N ALA A 80 9.82 -11.10 -7.65
CA ALA A 80 10.88 -10.22 -8.14
C ALA A 80 11.86 -10.97 -9.05
N LEU A 81 12.31 -12.17 -8.62
CA LEU A 81 13.16 -13.04 -9.43
C LEU A 81 12.49 -13.45 -10.75
N GLN A 82 11.22 -13.83 -10.73
CA GLN A 82 10.45 -14.20 -11.93
C GLN A 82 10.29 -13.04 -12.90
N ARG A 83 10.18 -11.81 -12.39
CA ARG A 83 10.05 -10.58 -13.20
C ARG A 83 11.39 -9.97 -13.58
N GLY A 84 12.52 -10.58 -13.20
CA GLY A 84 13.87 -10.11 -13.54
C GLY A 84 14.27 -8.79 -12.87
N VAL A 85 13.70 -8.47 -11.70
CA VAL A 85 14.02 -7.27 -10.93
C VAL A 85 14.48 -7.60 -9.52
N THR A 86 15.07 -6.62 -8.83
CA THR A 86 15.47 -6.73 -7.43
C THR A 86 14.67 -5.73 -6.59
N ILE A 87 14.21 -6.18 -5.43
CA ILE A 87 13.61 -5.33 -4.39
C ILE A 87 14.31 -5.60 -3.05
N GLU A 88 14.50 -4.57 -2.25
CA GLU A 88 14.86 -4.72 -0.85
C GLU A 88 13.60 -5.08 -0.07
N THR A 89 13.63 -6.17 0.69
CA THR A 89 12.51 -6.57 1.54
C THR A 89 12.86 -6.40 3.00
N VAL A 90 12.00 -5.71 3.74
CA VAL A 90 12.14 -5.47 5.18
C VAL A 90 10.98 -6.14 5.90
N GLN A 91 11.28 -7.06 6.82
CA GLN A 91 10.26 -7.59 7.72
C GLN A 91 10.10 -6.62 8.90
N ALA A 92 8.95 -5.97 8.98
CA ALA A 92 8.69 -5.02 10.07
C ALA A 92 7.19 -4.83 10.32
N ASP A 93 6.87 -4.49 11.57
CA ASP A 93 5.61 -3.89 11.92
C ASP A 93 5.68 -2.37 11.68
N LEU A 94 4.78 -1.86 10.84
CA LEU A 94 4.73 -0.44 10.47
C LEU A 94 4.52 0.50 11.67
N THR A 95 3.98 -0.01 12.77
CA THR A 95 3.73 0.79 13.98
C THR A 95 4.99 1.05 14.80
N SER A 96 6.00 0.18 14.68
CA SER A 96 7.26 0.22 15.43
C SER A 96 8.51 0.36 14.56
N TRP A 97 8.37 0.25 13.23
CA TRP A 97 9.51 0.35 12.30
C TRP A 97 10.14 1.74 12.31
N ASP A 98 11.48 1.79 12.21
CA ASP A 98 12.22 3.04 11.99
C ASP A 98 12.15 3.44 10.51
N TRP A 99 11.23 4.31 10.18
CA TRP A 99 11.00 4.80 8.82
C TRP A 99 12.12 5.72 8.31
N GLY A 100 12.86 6.36 9.21
CA GLY A 100 13.74 7.47 8.84
C GLY A 100 12.97 8.70 8.36
N VAL A 101 13.66 9.63 7.69
CA VAL A 101 13.08 10.86 7.12
C VAL A 101 13.67 11.18 5.75
N ALA A 102 12.88 11.78 4.84
CA ALA A 102 13.30 12.31 3.53
C ALA A 102 14.19 11.31 2.73
N ARG A 103 13.69 10.10 2.52
CA ARG A 103 14.45 8.99 1.91
C ARG A 103 13.93 8.55 0.54
N PHE A 104 12.65 8.77 0.25
CA PHE A 104 11.96 8.18 -0.90
C PHE A 104 11.36 9.23 -1.83
N ASP A 105 11.42 8.96 -3.12
CA ASP A 105 10.78 9.76 -4.17
C ASP A 105 9.30 9.38 -4.32
N VAL A 106 8.97 8.12 -3.98
CA VAL A 106 7.61 7.56 -4.08
C VAL A 106 7.30 6.74 -2.83
N VAL A 107 6.11 6.93 -2.24
CA VAL A 107 5.57 6.09 -1.16
C VAL A 107 4.21 5.56 -1.60
N VAL A 108 4.02 4.25 -1.49
CA VAL A 108 2.81 3.54 -1.90
C VAL A 108 2.23 2.76 -0.74
N GLY A 109 0.92 2.89 -0.52
CA GLY A 109 0.17 2.10 0.44
C GLY A 109 -1.19 1.69 -0.16
N ILE A 110 -1.34 0.42 -0.51
CA ILE A 110 -2.53 -0.12 -1.16
C ILE A 110 -3.22 -1.12 -0.23
N PHE A 111 -4.48 -0.85 0.12
CA PHE A 111 -5.33 -1.69 0.98
C PHE A 111 -4.70 -2.07 2.32
N PHE A 112 -4.00 -1.15 2.98
CA PHE A 112 -3.33 -1.38 4.27
C PHE A 112 -4.19 -0.95 5.49
N GLN A 113 -5.51 -1.14 5.40
CA GLN A 113 -6.51 -0.69 6.37
C GLN A 113 -6.71 -1.68 7.54
N PHE A 114 -5.62 -2.22 8.08
CA PHE A 114 -5.62 -3.22 9.16
C PHE A 114 -5.49 -2.61 10.56
N VAL A 115 -5.20 -1.31 10.66
CA VAL A 115 -5.01 -0.61 11.96
C VAL A 115 -6.12 0.40 12.22
N GLY A 116 -6.45 0.59 13.51
CA GLY A 116 -7.40 1.59 13.95
C GLY A 116 -6.93 3.04 13.78
N PRO A 117 -7.77 4.03 14.11
CA PRO A 117 -7.52 5.44 13.82
C PRO A 117 -6.21 6.00 14.36
N VAL A 118 -5.82 5.63 15.59
CA VAL A 118 -4.62 6.20 16.25
C VAL A 118 -3.32 5.72 15.56
N PRO A 119 -3.07 4.41 15.41
CA PRO A 119 -1.87 3.95 14.69
C PRO A 119 -1.91 4.34 13.21
N ARG A 120 -3.08 4.37 12.56
CA ARG A 120 -3.23 4.87 11.18
C ARG A 120 -2.73 6.31 11.03
N ALA A 121 -3.13 7.22 11.92
CA ALA A 121 -2.67 8.60 11.89
C ALA A 121 -1.14 8.71 12.02
N ALA A 122 -0.53 7.86 12.85
CA ALA A 122 0.92 7.78 12.96
C ALA A 122 1.57 7.29 11.65
N ILE A 123 1.04 6.22 11.03
CA ILE A 123 1.53 5.71 9.75
C ILE A 123 1.40 6.78 8.65
N PHE A 124 0.26 7.44 8.52
CA PHE A 124 0.06 8.50 7.53
C PHE A 124 1.07 9.64 7.69
N ARG A 125 1.36 10.05 8.93
CA ARG A 125 2.40 11.04 9.19
C ARG A 125 3.78 10.54 8.76
N ARG A 126 4.15 9.29 9.08
CA ARG A 126 5.41 8.69 8.68
C ARG A 126 5.56 8.58 7.16
N MET A 127 4.48 8.25 6.43
CA MET A 127 4.47 8.24 4.98
C MET A 127 4.84 9.60 4.38
N GLN A 128 4.42 10.71 5.02
CA GLN A 128 4.80 12.05 4.61
C GLN A 128 6.25 12.39 4.98
N GLU A 129 6.67 12.08 6.21
CA GLU A 129 8.00 12.38 6.72
C GLU A 129 9.14 11.70 5.95
N VAL A 130 8.88 10.51 5.39
CA VAL A 130 9.91 9.77 4.62
C VAL A 130 10.02 10.21 3.17
N LEU A 131 9.07 11.00 2.67
CA LEU A 131 9.12 11.55 1.31
C LEU A 131 10.17 12.66 1.20
N LEU A 132 10.88 12.65 0.10
CA LEU A 132 11.71 13.77 -0.33
C LEU A 132 10.81 14.94 -0.78
N PRO A 133 11.31 16.19 -0.75
CA PRO A 133 10.63 17.32 -1.38
C PRO A 133 10.26 17.01 -2.83
N GLY A 134 9.01 17.24 -3.22
CA GLY A 134 8.46 16.90 -4.53
C GLY A 134 8.07 15.43 -4.71
N GLY A 135 8.34 14.57 -3.73
CA GLY A 135 8.02 13.13 -3.77
C GLY A 135 6.52 12.87 -3.81
N LEU A 136 6.13 11.71 -4.34
CA LEU A 136 4.75 11.29 -4.55
C LEU A 136 4.27 10.28 -3.50
N LEU A 137 3.06 10.50 -3.01
CA LEU A 137 2.31 9.57 -2.18
C LEU A 137 1.13 9.01 -2.99
N LEU A 138 0.99 7.68 -3.00
CA LEU A 138 -0.11 6.98 -3.63
C LEU A 138 -0.79 6.06 -2.61
N ILE A 139 -2.08 6.25 -2.42
CA ILE A 139 -2.91 5.44 -1.49
C ILE A 139 -4.16 4.99 -2.23
N GLU A 140 -4.52 3.71 -2.09
CA GLU A 140 -5.86 3.20 -2.37
C GLU A 140 -6.36 2.44 -1.15
N GLY A 141 -7.64 2.60 -0.86
CA GLY A 141 -8.31 1.88 0.21
C GLY A 141 -9.81 1.79 -0.01
N TYR A 142 -10.50 1.10 0.89
CA TYR A 142 -11.95 0.99 0.88
C TYR A 142 -12.61 2.17 1.60
N THR A 143 -13.79 2.57 1.10
CA THR A 143 -14.66 3.56 1.75
C THR A 143 -15.70 2.89 2.67
N PRO A 144 -16.40 3.62 3.54
CA PRO A 144 -17.50 3.08 4.34
C PRO A 144 -18.60 2.40 3.53
N ALA A 145 -18.83 2.79 2.26
CA ALA A 145 -19.79 2.15 1.38
C ALA A 145 -19.45 0.68 1.09
N GLN A 146 -18.18 0.29 1.23
CA GLN A 146 -17.72 -1.10 1.07
C GLN A 146 -18.43 -2.10 1.97
N LEU A 147 -18.89 -1.68 3.15
CA LEU A 147 -19.61 -2.56 4.08
C LEU A 147 -20.91 -3.14 3.49
N ALA A 148 -21.52 -2.43 2.52
CA ALA A 148 -22.70 -2.93 1.80
C ALA A 148 -22.34 -4.01 0.76
N HIS A 149 -21.16 -3.95 0.15
CA HIS A 149 -20.76 -4.88 -0.92
C HIS A 149 -20.27 -6.24 -0.38
N ARG A 150 -19.60 -6.27 0.77
CA ARG A 150 -19.04 -7.49 1.39
C ARG A 150 -18.07 -8.26 0.49
N THR A 151 -17.39 -7.58 -0.41
CA THR A 151 -16.45 -8.16 -1.38
C THR A 151 -14.98 -8.09 -0.92
N GLY A 152 -14.73 -7.66 0.30
CA GLY A 152 -13.42 -7.53 0.93
C GLY A 152 -13.32 -6.32 1.83
N GLY A 153 -12.12 -6.06 2.34
CA GLY A 153 -11.85 -4.95 3.26
C GLY A 153 -12.18 -5.24 4.74
N PRO A 154 -11.84 -4.30 5.63
CA PRO A 154 -12.14 -4.44 7.06
C PRO A 154 -13.62 -4.26 7.35
N SER A 155 -14.09 -4.97 8.38
CA SER A 155 -15.48 -4.83 8.88
C SER A 155 -15.67 -3.64 9.82
N GLN A 156 -14.58 -3.07 10.34
CA GLN A 156 -14.59 -1.92 11.24
C GLN A 156 -14.67 -0.64 10.41
N VAL A 157 -15.78 0.10 10.56
CA VAL A 157 -16.02 1.32 9.79
C VAL A 157 -14.93 2.39 10.03
N GLU A 158 -14.38 2.45 11.23
CA GLU A 158 -13.31 3.38 11.62
C GLU A 158 -11.99 3.13 10.88
N ASN A 159 -11.79 1.95 10.29
CA ASN A 159 -10.60 1.62 9.50
C ASN A 159 -10.76 2.03 8.03
N LEU A 160 -11.99 2.32 7.60
CA LEU A 160 -12.28 2.71 6.22
C LEU A 160 -11.95 4.19 5.99
N TYR A 161 -11.60 4.52 4.74
CA TYR A 161 -11.15 5.86 4.39
C TYR A 161 -12.29 6.67 3.79
N THR A 162 -12.37 7.94 4.15
CA THR A 162 -13.25 8.93 3.55
C THR A 162 -12.43 10.04 2.91
N GLU A 163 -13.03 10.75 1.96
CA GLU A 163 -12.40 11.93 1.36
C GLU A 163 -11.99 12.96 2.43
N ALA A 164 -12.86 13.21 3.41
CA ALA A 164 -12.57 14.13 4.51
C ALA A 164 -11.35 13.69 5.34
N LEU A 165 -11.27 12.40 5.69
CA LEU A 165 -10.12 11.84 6.42
C LEU A 165 -8.81 12.03 5.65
N LEU A 166 -8.80 11.70 4.36
CA LEU A 166 -7.57 11.81 3.56
C LEU A 166 -7.17 13.27 3.34
N ARG A 167 -8.13 14.17 3.07
CA ARG A 167 -7.85 15.62 2.96
C ARG A 167 -7.27 16.20 4.24
N GLU A 168 -7.82 15.85 5.39
CA GLU A 168 -7.31 16.29 6.69
C GLU A 168 -5.91 15.72 6.98
N SER A 169 -5.73 14.41 6.78
CA SER A 169 -4.48 13.72 7.07
C SER A 169 -3.31 14.22 6.21
N PHE A 170 -3.57 14.63 4.98
CA PHE A 170 -2.57 15.06 4.00
C PHE A 170 -2.72 16.53 3.61
N ALA A 171 -3.29 17.37 4.49
CA ALA A 171 -3.52 18.79 4.25
C ALA A 171 -2.24 19.61 4.00
N SER A 172 -1.07 19.11 4.42
CA SER A 172 0.24 19.72 4.16
C SER A 172 0.80 19.40 2.77
N MET A 173 0.18 18.48 2.03
CA MET A 173 0.60 18.04 0.70
C MET A 173 -0.26 18.67 -0.40
N GLU A 174 0.28 18.74 -1.61
CA GLU A 174 -0.48 19.07 -2.82
C GLU A 174 -1.28 17.84 -3.26
N ILE A 175 -2.61 17.87 -3.11
CA ILE A 175 -3.48 16.78 -3.58
C ILE A 175 -3.64 16.89 -5.10
N LEU A 176 -3.08 15.94 -5.84
CA LEU A 176 -3.14 15.86 -7.31
C LEU A 176 -4.35 15.08 -7.81
N HIS A 177 -4.82 14.12 -7.01
CA HIS A 177 -6.00 13.29 -7.29
C HIS A 177 -6.58 12.81 -5.97
N LEU A 178 -7.89 12.86 -5.84
CA LEU A 178 -8.63 12.25 -4.73
C LEU A 178 -10.04 11.96 -5.25
N ALA A 179 -10.42 10.68 -5.29
CA ALA A 179 -11.71 10.25 -5.79
C ALA A 179 -12.22 9.01 -5.06
N GLU A 180 -13.50 9.04 -4.70
CA GLU A 180 -14.27 7.86 -4.27
C GLU A 180 -15.08 7.35 -5.47
N TYR A 181 -15.09 6.02 -5.67
CA TYR A 181 -15.86 5.40 -6.77
C TYR A 181 -16.11 3.91 -6.50
N GLU A 182 -17.00 3.34 -7.27
CA GLU A 182 -17.19 1.89 -7.32
C GLU A 182 -16.37 1.29 -8.46
N ALA A 183 -15.66 0.20 -8.17
CA ALA A 183 -14.89 -0.55 -9.15
C ALA A 183 -15.16 -2.04 -9.02
N GLU A 184 -15.18 -2.74 -10.13
CA GLU A 184 -15.14 -4.19 -10.12
C GLU A 184 -13.69 -4.65 -9.93
N LEU A 185 -13.39 -5.14 -8.72
CA LEU A 185 -12.11 -5.73 -8.39
C LEU A 185 -12.10 -7.21 -8.79
N ALA A 186 -11.00 -7.67 -9.36
CA ALA A 186 -10.82 -9.05 -9.82
C ALA A 186 -9.44 -9.57 -9.37
N GLU A 187 -9.16 -9.47 -8.07
CA GLU A 187 -7.90 -9.88 -7.48
C GLU A 187 -8.00 -11.33 -6.97
N VAL A 188 -7.71 -12.25 -7.84
CA VAL A 188 -7.65 -13.72 -7.73
C VAL A 188 -8.57 -14.38 -6.69
N THR A 189 -8.36 -14.16 -5.37
CA THR A 189 -9.11 -14.90 -4.32
C THR A 189 -9.76 -14.04 -3.26
N ARG A 190 -9.42 -12.77 -3.12
CA ARG A 190 -9.87 -11.93 -1.99
C ARG A 190 -10.65 -10.69 -2.40
N HIS A 191 -10.13 -9.82 -3.19
CA HIS A 191 -10.80 -8.59 -3.62
C HIS A 191 -11.53 -8.88 -4.95
N VAL A 192 -12.72 -9.49 -4.87
CA VAL A 192 -13.48 -9.92 -6.06
C VAL A 192 -14.90 -9.39 -5.98
N GLY A 193 -15.30 -8.65 -7.01
CA GLY A 193 -16.62 -8.06 -7.17
C GLY A 193 -16.64 -6.54 -7.03
N VAL A 194 -17.85 -5.96 -7.13
CA VAL A 194 -18.05 -4.52 -6.97
C VAL A 194 -17.58 -4.09 -5.59
N SER A 195 -16.72 -3.11 -5.54
CA SER A 195 -16.12 -2.58 -4.33
C SER A 195 -16.11 -1.06 -4.35
N ALA A 196 -16.35 -0.45 -3.20
CA ALA A 196 -16.30 0.99 -3.02
C ALA A 196 -14.90 1.39 -2.52
N VAL A 197 -14.15 2.08 -3.36
CA VAL A 197 -12.75 2.44 -3.14
C VAL A 197 -12.54 3.95 -3.15
N ILE A 198 -11.42 4.38 -2.59
CA ILE A 198 -10.93 5.74 -2.63
C ILE A 198 -9.45 5.76 -2.98
N ASP A 199 -9.10 6.61 -3.94
CA ASP A 199 -7.74 6.83 -4.41
C ASP A 199 -7.23 8.19 -4.00
N LEU A 200 -5.96 8.25 -3.58
CA LEU A 200 -5.23 9.48 -3.34
C LEU A 200 -3.90 9.47 -4.08
N VAL A 201 -3.62 10.53 -4.82
CA VAL A 201 -2.27 10.92 -5.23
C VAL A 201 -1.98 12.29 -4.65
N ALA A 202 -0.92 12.39 -3.87
CA ALA A 202 -0.48 13.66 -3.30
C ALA A 202 1.02 13.87 -3.52
N ARG A 203 1.46 15.12 -3.54
CA ARG A 203 2.87 15.50 -3.70
C ARG A 203 3.37 16.24 -2.48
N GLN A 204 4.55 15.86 -2.00
CA GLN A 204 5.26 16.61 -0.96
C GLN A 204 5.66 17.98 -1.52
N PRO A 205 5.40 19.10 -0.84
CA PRO A 205 5.84 20.41 -1.31
C PRO A 205 7.34 20.47 -1.58
N GLN A 206 7.72 21.21 -2.60
CA GLN A 206 9.14 21.57 -2.81
C GLN A 206 9.47 22.69 -1.83
N ARG A 207 10.45 22.46 -0.97
CA ARG A 207 10.95 23.52 -0.08
C ARG A 207 11.80 24.52 -0.83
#